data_f286457ac1a4c77c016c4c02a2163ad8
#
_entry.id   f286457ac1a4c77c016c4c02a2163ad8
#
_cell.length_a   1.000
_cell.length_b   1.000
_cell.length_c   1.000
_cell.angle_alpha   90.00
_cell.angle_beta   90.00
_cell.angle_gamma   90.00
#
_symmetry.space_group_name_H-M   'P 1'
#
loop_
_entity.id
_entity.type
_entity.pdbx_description
1 polymer ?
#
loop_
_entity_poly.entity_id
_entity_poly.type
_entity_poly.pdbx_seq_one_letter_code
_entity_poly.pdbx_strand_id
1 'polypeptide(L)'
;NPVMRTRLNVHKFCLNRSLLGEADIAGVWDKELGGVRLDAQIAEKGISSTHVTGYVSPKLKGLDLSIRADSTNLGFLQPFIEGIFSEINGRVNGNVRLYGDFKHLDLEGEVRAKMDAKIDVLNTYFQIRDDSIHISSGSLDFRNVKVYDREGHDGLVNGYLHHTKLKNLMYHFNIRGNNLLMYNTYEAGNMPFYGKVYGTGNVVLDGGNNAMTVDASLTTGNNTSFTYITGVTTEAASNQFITFVDKTPKRIHDNVETNLYHHSNVRK
;
A
#
# COMPACT_ATOMS: atom_id res chain seq x y z
N ASN A 1 -2.19 33.99 -37.51
CA ASN A 1 -1.19 33.21 -36.75
C ASN A 1 -1.49 31.73 -36.91
N PRO A 2 -0.58 30.90 -37.43
CA PRO A 2 -0.81 29.49 -37.55
C PRO A 2 -0.94 28.86 -36.14
N VAL A 3 -2.02 28.13 -35.92
CA VAL A 3 -2.25 27.32 -34.69
C VAL A 3 -1.84 25.92 -35.00
N MET A 4 -0.81 25.41 -34.31
CA MET A 4 -0.40 24.02 -34.45
C MET A 4 -1.33 23.14 -33.60
N ARG A 5 -1.98 22.18 -34.25
CA ARG A 5 -2.83 21.18 -33.62
C ARG A 5 -2.33 19.80 -33.96
N THR A 6 -2.43 18.88 -33.01
CA THR A 6 -2.11 17.47 -33.23
C THR A 6 -3.22 16.59 -32.65
N ARG A 7 -3.40 15.42 -33.24
CA ARG A 7 -4.24 14.36 -32.69
C ARG A 7 -3.50 13.04 -32.81
N LEU A 8 -3.50 12.28 -31.75
CA LEU A 8 -2.84 10.99 -31.66
C LEU A 8 -3.82 9.95 -31.15
N ASN A 9 -3.99 8.86 -31.87
CA ASN A 9 -4.77 7.70 -31.46
C ASN A 9 -3.79 6.55 -31.13
N VAL A 10 -3.93 6.00 -29.94
CA VAL A 10 -3.08 4.90 -29.46
C VAL A 10 -3.98 3.72 -29.10
N HIS A 11 -3.88 2.61 -29.85
CA HIS A 11 -4.74 1.44 -29.66
C HIS A 11 -4.44 0.64 -28.37
N LYS A 12 -3.23 0.69 -27.87
CA LYS A 12 -2.83 0.03 -26.63
C LYS A 12 -1.98 1.00 -25.81
N PHE A 13 -2.66 1.86 -25.08
CA PHE A 13 -1.99 2.79 -24.17
C PHE A 13 -1.64 2.07 -22.88
N CYS A 14 -0.34 1.96 -22.60
CA CYS A 14 0.18 1.36 -21.39
C CYS A 14 0.96 2.39 -20.58
N LEU A 15 0.74 2.38 -19.27
CA LEU A 15 1.55 3.13 -18.31
C LEU A 15 2.18 2.11 -17.35
N ASN A 16 3.52 2.17 -17.21
CA ASN A 16 4.28 1.23 -16.35
C ASN A 16 3.93 -0.25 -16.60
N ARG A 17 3.82 -0.65 -17.88
CA ARG A 17 3.41 -1.99 -18.33
C ARG A 17 1.96 -2.37 -18.03
N SER A 18 1.18 -1.53 -17.39
CA SER A 18 -0.25 -1.75 -17.17
C SER A 18 -1.04 -1.17 -18.34
N LEU A 19 -1.89 -1.99 -18.95
CA LEU A 19 -2.79 -1.57 -20.03
C LEU A 19 -3.90 -0.70 -19.43
N LEU A 20 -4.06 0.52 -19.96
CA LEU A 20 -5.13 1.45 -19.58
C LEU A 20 -6.22 1.57 -20.66
N GLY A 21 -5.99 1.02 -21.85
CA GLY A 21 -6.98 0.99 -22.92
C GLY A 21 -6.51 1.69 -24.21
N GLU A 22 -7.47 2.27 -24.94
CA GLU A 22 -7.22 3.09 -26.12
C GLU A 22 -7.15 4.56 -25.71
N ALA A 23 -6.20 5.32 -26.27
CA ALA A 23 -6.07 6.75 -25.97
C ALA A 23 -6.28 7.59 -27.22
N ASP A 24 -7.17 8.58 -27.12
CA ASP A 24 -7.34 9.67 -28.08
C ASP A 24 -6.80 10.96 -27.42
N ILE A 25 -5.74 11.51 -27.98
CA ILE A 25 -5.01 12.65 -27.41
C ILE A 25 -5.05 13.80 -28.41
N ALA A 26 -5.68 14.88 -28.04
CA ALA A 26 -5.65 16.14 -28.78
C ALA A 26 -4.68 17.12 -28.11
N GLY A 27 -3.88 17.80 -28.92
CA GLY A 27 -2.91 18.79 -28.46
C GLY A 27 -3.01 20.07 -29.28
N VAL A 28 -2.95 21.23 -28.60
CA VAL A 28 -2.91 22.53 -29.24
C VAL A 28 -1.75 23.31 -28.67
N TRP A 29 -0.86 23.78 -29.55
CA TRP A 29 0.27 24.63 -29.12
C TRP A 29 -0.21 25.99 -28.64
N ASP A 30 0.17 26.35 -27.43
CA ASP A 30 -0.08 27.66 -26.83
C ASP A 30 1.21 28.45 -26.73
N LYS A 31 1.27 29.58 -27.44
CA LYS A 31 2.48 30.42 -27.52
C LYS A 31 2.81 31.11 -26.19
N GLU A 32 1.79 31.50 -25.43
CA GLU A 32 1.97 32.20 -24.14
C GLU A 32 2.55 31.25 -23.12
N LEU A 33 2.00 30.03 -23.03
CA LEU A 33 2.52 28.96 -22.20
C LEU A 33 3.87 28.43 -22.72
N GLY A 34 4.17 28.60 -24.02
CA GLY A 34 5.31 27.94 -24.64
C GLY A 34 5.24 26.42 -24.49
N GLY A 35 4.05 25.87 -24.67
CA GLY A 35 3.73 24.47 -24.42
C GLY A 35 2.49 23.99 -25.15
N VAL A 36 2.04 22.81 -24.82
CA VAL A 36 0.88 22.14 -25.42
C VAL A 36 -0.24 22.07 -24.40
N ARG A 37 -1.43 22.55 -24.76
CA ARG A 37 -2.67 22.22 -24.06
C ARG A 37 -3.11 20.84 -24.53
N LEU A 38 -3.43 19.99 -23.56
CA LEU A 38 -3.83 18.61 -23.80
C LEU A 38 -5.30 18.41 -23.45
N ASP A 39 -5.94 17.58 -24.26
CA ASP A 39 -7.23 16.97 -23.98
C ASP A 39 -7.12 15.51 -24.43
N ALA A 40 -7.15 14.59 -23.47
CA ALA A 40 -6.95 13.18 -23.73
C ALA A 40 -8.03 12.35 -23.06
N GLN A 41 -8.56 11.41 -23.82
CA GLN A 41 -9.45 10.38 -23.31
C GLN A 41 -8.76 9.02 -23.45
N ILE A 42 -8.65 8.30 -22.34
CA ILE A 42 -8.10 6.95 -22.30
C ILE A 42 -9.23 6.04 -21.86
N ALA A 43 -9.60 5.06 -22.66
CA ALA A 43 -10.76 4.23 -22.39
C ALA A 43 -10.48 2.75 -22.65
N GLU A 44 -10.93 1.92 -21.73
CA GLU A 44 -11.10 0.49 -21.91
C GLU A 44 -12.59 0.24 -22.13
N LYS A 45 -12.97 -0.14 -23.34
CA LYS A 45 -14.37 -0.18 -23.79
C LYS A 45 -15.29 -0.93 -22.83
N GLY A 46 -16.30 -0.20 -22.30
CA GLY A 46 -17.29 -0.75 -21.37
C GLY A 46 -16.75 -1.00 -19.95
N ILE A 47 -15.51 -0.65 -19.64
CA ILE A 47 -14.87 -0.94 -18.35
C ILE A 47 -14.37 0.33 -17.66
N SER A 48 -13.62 1.19 -18.37
CA SER A 48 -13.03 2.40 -17.77
C SER A 48 -13.01 3.58 -18.73
N SER A 49 -12.97 4.78 -18.16
CA SER A 49 -12.71 6.03 -18.89
C SER A 49 -11.89 6.97 -18.02
N THR A 50 -10.75 7.40 -18.53
CA THR A 50 -9.88 8.38 -17.87
C THR A 50 -9.77 9.59 -18.77
N HIS A 51 -10.15 10.76 -18.26
CA HIS A 51 -10.07 12.01 -19.00
C HIS A 51 -8.99 12.88 -18.39
N VAL A 52 -8.06 13.36 -19.23
CA VAL A 52 -6.92 14.18 -18.81
C VAL A 52 -6.94 15.48 -19.59
N THR A 53 -7.01 16.59 -18.88
CA THR A 53 -6.96 17.93 -19.46
C THR A 53 -5.91 18.79 -18.78
N GLY A 54 -5.38 19.78 -19.49
CA GLY A 54 -4.42 20.70 -18.91
C GLY A 54 -3.32 21.09 -19.87
N TYR A 55 -2.10 21.28 -19.37
CA TYR A 55 -0.98 21.66 -20.21
C TYR A 55 0.34 21.03 -19.78
N VAL A 56 1.24 20.91 -20.76
CA VAL A 56 2.67 20.60 -20.57
C VAL A 56 3.47 21.70 -21.21
N SER A 57 4.33 22.38 -20.45
CA SER A 57 5.10 23.54 -20.92
C SER A 57 6.61 23.35 -20.73
N PRO A 58 7.36 23.15 -21.82
CA PRO A 58 8.82 23.21 -21.79
C PRO A 58 9.34 24.56 -21.33
N LYS A 59 8.66 25.67 -21.69
CA LYS A 59 9.05 27.04 -21.28
C LYS A 59 8.95 27.22 -19.76
N LEU A 60 7.88 26.76 -19.15
CA LEU A 60 7.68 26.80 -17.69
C LEU A 60 8.38 25.64 -16.99
N LYS A 61 8.97 24.69 -17.76
CA LYS A 61 9.62 23.47 -17.28
C LYS A 61 8.70 22.62 -16.39
N GLY A 62 7.40 22.63 -16.67
CA GLY A 62 6.41 21.96 -15.82
C GLY A 62 5.13 21.60 -16.56
N LEU A 63 4.20 21.08 -15.77
CA LEU A 63 2.88 20.69 -16.24
C LEU A 63 1.80 20.99 -15.16
N ASP A 64 0.55 21.01 -15.62
CA ASP A 64 -0.63 21.07 -14.76
C ASP A 64 -1.76 20.31 -15.48
N LEU A 65 -2.08 19.13 -14.97
CA LEU A 65 -3.02 18.20 -15.57
C LEU A 65 -4.11 17.84 -14.56
N SER A 66 -5.36 18.06 -14.95
CA SER A 66 -6.52 17.55 -14.25
C SER A 66 -6.90 16.17 -14.82
N ILE A 67 -6.97 15.17 -13.96
CA ILE A 67 -7.23 13.78 -14.29
C ILE A 67 -8.54 13.40 -13.63
N ARG A 68 -9.54 13.03 -14.43
CA ARG A 68 -10.78 12.44 -13.95
C ARG A 68 -10.78 10.96 -14.29
N ALA A 69 -10.71 10.13 -13.26
CA ALA A 69 -10.72 8.69 -13.35
C ALA A 69 -12.14 8.15 -13.17
N ASP A 70 -12.55 7.26 -14.04
CA ASP A 70 -13.76 6.43 -13.92
C ASP A 70 -13.34 4.98 -14.16
N SER A 71 -13.31 4.21 -13.09
CA SER A 71 -12.85 2.81 -13.08
C SER A 71 -11.43 2.61 -13.65
N THR A 72 -10.53 3.55 -13.46
CA THR A 72 -9.15 3.49 -13.97
C THR A 72 -8.37 2.38 -13.26
N ASN A 73 -7.68 1.54 -14.03
CA ASN A 73 -6.86 0.44 -13.52
C ASN A 73 -5.66 0.95 -12.71
N LEU A 74 -5.46 0.42 -11.51
CA LEU A 74 -4.37 0.79 -10.59
C LEU A 74 -3.05 0.07 -10.84
N GLY A 75 -2.99 -0.92 -11.71
CA GLY A 75 -1.78 -1.72 -11.96
C GLY A 75 -0.54 -0.90 -12.33
N PHE A 76 -0.72 0.31 -12.89
CA PHE A 76 0.39 1.20 -13.20
C PHE A 76 1.13 1.72 -11.96
N LEU A 77 0.55 1.61 -10.77
CA LEU A 77 1.17 2.01 -9.50
C LEU A 77 2.19 0.99 -9.00
N GLN A 78 2.14 -0.27 -9.47
CA GLN A 78 2.98 -1.36 -8.97
C GLN A 78 4.47 -0.99 -8.82
N PRO A 79 5.14 -0.35 -9.78
CA PRO A 79 6.56 0.00 -9.66
C PRO A 79 6.87 1.06 -8.58
N PHE A 80 5.87 1.81 -8.12
CA PHE A 80 6.06 2.85 -7.10
C PHE A 80 5.92 2.31 -5.67
N ILE A 81 5.23 1.19 -5.51
CA ILE A 81 4.90 0.59 -4.20
C ILE A 81 5.57 -0.77 -3.99
N GLU A 82 6.44 -1.18 -4.92
CA GLU A 82 7.23 -2.39 -4.83
C GLU A 82 8.06 -2.40 -3.55
N GLY A 83 8.08 -3.54 -2.85
CA GLY A 83 8.74 -3.69 -1.55
C GLY A 83 7.84 -3.43 -0.33
N ILE A 84 6.65 -2.83 -0.53
CA ILE A 84 5.61 -2.70 0.49
C ILE A 84 4.44 -3.61 0.11
N PHE A 85 4.01 -3.47 -1.14
CA PHE A 85 2.91 -4.21 -1.74
C PHE A 85 3.38 -4.92 -3.00
N SER A 86 3.19 -6.21 -3.06
CA SER A 86 3.14 -6.96 -4.32
C SER A 86 1.69 -7.12 -4.77
N GLU A 87 1.47 -7.34 -6.03
CA GLU A 87 0.16 -7.70 -6.56
C GLU A 87 -0.96 -6.68 -6.24
N ILE A 88 -0.76 -5.43 -6.61
CA ILE A 88 -1.87 -4.46 -6.56
C ILE A 88 -2.79 -4.70 -7.76
N ASN A 89 -4.07 -4.96 -7.47
CA ASN A 89 -5.13 -5.08 -8.45
C ASN A 89 -6.30 -4.21 -8.03
N GLY A 90 -6.89 -3.50 -8.96
CA GLY A 90 -8.06 -2.70 -8.62
C GLY A 90 -8.31 -1.56 -9.56
N ARG A 91 -9.32 -0.79 -9.21
CA ARG A 91 -9.80 0.36 -9.98
C ARG A 91 -10.09 1.53 -9.06
N VAL A 92 -10.00 2.71 -9.63
CA VAL A 92 -10.19 3.97 -8.91
C VAL A 92 -11.12 4.90 -9.67
N ASN A 93 -11.95 5.60 -8.91
CA ASN A 93 -12.81 6.68 -9.37
C ASN A 93 -12.44 7.97 -8.63
N GLY A 94 -12.42 9.11 -9.31
CA GLY A 94 -12.17 10.37 -8.64
C GLY A 94 -11.47 11.40 -9.51
N ASN A 95 -11.04 12.48 -8.87
CA ASN A 95 -10.38 13.59 -9.53
C ASN A 95 -9.03 13.82 -8.86
N VAL A 96 -7.99 13.87 -9.70
CA VAL A 96 -6.62 14.10 -9.27
C VAL A 96 -6.00 15.17 -10.16
N ARG A 97 -5.28 16.09 -9.58
CA ARG A 97 -4.45 17.07 -10.29
C ARG A 97 -2.99 16.66 -10.15
N LEU A 98 -2.30 16.50 -11.27
CA LEU A 98 -0.86 16.31 -11.35
C LEU A 98 -0.23 17.63 -11.81
N TYR A 99 0.62 18.22 -11.00
CA TYR A 99 1.17 19.56 -11.27
C TYR A 99 2.60 19.70 -10.77
N GLY A 100 3.24 20.77 -11.22
CA GLY A 100 4.56 21.16 -10.75
C GLY A 100 5.60 21.26 -11.86
N ASP A 101 6.85 21.50 -11.51
CA ASP A 101 7.95 21.45 -12.44
C ASP A 101 8.39 20.01 -12.73
N PHE A 102 9.04 19.74 -13.86
CA PHE A 102 9.43 18.37 -14.27
C PHE A 102 10.38 17.66 -13.30
N LYS A 103 10.97 18.37 -12.36
CA LYS A 103 11.81 17.80 -11.30
C LYS A 103 11.04 17.60 -10.00
N HIS A 104 9.93 18.31 -9.83
CA HIS A 104 9.13 18.35 -8.61
C HIS A 104 7.64 18.27 -8.98
N LEU A 105 7.22 17.08 -9.42
CA LEU A 105 5.81 16.79 -9.67
C LEU A 105 5.14 16.40 -8.36
N ASP A 106 3.90 16.84 -8.21
CA ASP A 106 3.06 16.58 -7.06
C ASP A 106 1.63 16.25 -7.47
N LEU A 107 0.87 15.68 -6.53
CA LEU A 107 -0.49 15.23 -6.73
C LEU A 107 -1.40 15.83 -5.65
N GLU A 108 -2.62 16.20 -6.04
CA GLU A 108 -3.68 16.55 -5.09
C GLU A 108 -5.04 16.06 -5.61
N GLY A 109 -5.96 15.74 -4.71
CA GLY A 109 -7.30 15.30 -5.07
C GLY A 109 -7.90 14.30 -4.11
N GLU A 110 -8.93 13.61 -4.58
CA GLU A 110 -9.59 12.54 -3.85
C GLU A 110 -10.01 11.44 -4.81
N VAL A 111 -9.80 10.20 -4.38
CA VAL A 111 -10.19 9.02 -5.14
C VAL A 111 -10.92 8.02 -4.25
N ARG A 112 -11.90 7.33 -4.85
CA ARG A 112 -12.53 6.14 -4.25
C ARG A 112 -11.91 4.91 -4.88
N ALA A 113 -11.36 4.04 -4.03
CA ALA A 113 -10.65 2.86 -4.46
C ALA A 113 -11.45 1.58 -4.21
N LYS A 114 -11.46 0.72 -5.22
CA LYS A 114 -11.82 -0.70 -5.09
C LYS A 114 -10.62 -1.51 -5.50
N MET A 115 -9.92 -2.07 -4.52
CA MET A 115 -8.62 -2.70 -4.76
C MET A 115 -8.36 -3.90 -3.85
N ASP A 116 -7.48 -4.76 -4.30
CA ASP A 116 -6.88 -5.87 -3.57
C ASP A 116 -5.36 -5.73 -3.67
N ALA A 117 -4.68 -5.76 -2.55
CA ALA A 117 -3.23 -5.65 -2.50
C ALA A 117 -2.64 -6.61 -1.45
N LYS A 118 -1.50 -7.19 -1.77
CA LYS A 118 -0.74 -8.04 -0.86
C LYS A 118 0.31 -7.22 -0.12
N ILE A 119 0.30 -7.29 1.20
CA ILE A 119 1.37 -6.75 2.04
C ILE A 119 2.44 -7.82 2.21
N ASP A 120 3.62 -7.59 1.65
CA ASP A 120 4.65 -8.61 1.50
C ASP A 120 5.15 -9.15 2.84
N VAL A 121 5.46 -8.29 3.79
CA VAL A 121 5.98 -8.68 5.11
C VAL A 121 4.99 -9.52 5.91
N LEU A 122 3.70 -9.32 5.71
CA LEU A 122 2.62 -10.06 6.38
C LEU A 122 2.18 -11.28 5.59
N ASN A 123 2.53 -11.33 4.31
CA ASN A 123 2.07 -12.31 3.33
C ASN A 123 0.54 -12.45 3.32
N THR A 124 -0.16 -11.33 3.46
CA THR A 124 -1.62 -11.26 3.53
C THR A 124 -2.16 -10.28 2.49
N TYR A 125 -3.39 -10.52 2.07
CA TYR A 125 -4.11 -9.67 1.13
C TYR A 125 -5.17 -8.87 1.87
N PHE A 126 -5.23 -7.58 1.53
CA PHE A 126 -6.27 -6.71 2.03
C PHE A 126 -7.02 -6.06 0.87
N GLN A 127 -8.33 -5.97 1.03
CA GLN A 127 -9.25 -5.40 0.06
C GLN A 127 -9.82 -4.10 0.58
N ILE A 128 -9.83 -3.07 -0.27
CA ILE A 128 -10.68 -1.90 -0.12
C ILE A 128 -11.83 -2.09 -1.11
N ARG A 129 -13.08 -2.04 -0.65
CA ARG A 129 -14.24 -2.38 -1.49
C ARG A 129 -14.90 -1.19 -2.16
N ASP A 130 -14.75 -0.02 -1.67
CA ASP A 130 -15.15 1.28 -2.22
C ASP A 130 -15.00 2.36 -1.13
N ASP A 131 -13.79 2.79 -0.86
CA ASP A 131 -13.53 3.79 0.17
C ASP A 131 -12.63 4.91 -0.35
N SER A 132 -12.69 6.07 0.30
CA SER A 132 -12.00 7.28 -0.11
C SER A 132 -10.57 7.34 0.39
N ILE A 133 -9.66 7.73 -0.50
CA ILE A 133 -8.27 8.07 -0.20
C ILE A 133 -8.07 9.52 -0.59
N HIS A 134 -7.66 10.34 0.36
CA HIS A 134 -7.37 11.75 0.14
C HIS A 134 -5.92 11.92 -0.28
N ILE A 135 -5.70 12.70 -1.33
CA ILE A 135 -4.38 12.99 -1.89
C ILE A 135 -4.08 14.46 -1.68
N SER A 136 -3.06 14.75 -0.92
CA SER A 136 -2.54 16.10 -0.70
C SER A 136 -1.07 16.17 -1.14
N SER A 137 -0.51 17.38 -1.21
CA SER A 137 0.89 17.55 -1.60
C SER A 137 1.83 16.65 -0.79
N GLY A 138 2.50 15.73 -1.48
CA GLY A 138 3.44 14.76 -0.89
C GLY A 138 2.82 13.68 -0.02
N SER A 139 1.49 13.53 0.04
CA SER A 139 0.84 12.57 0.93
C SER A 139 -0.42 11.93 0.33
N LEU A 140 -0.57 10.65 0.59
CA LEU A 140 -1.85 9.93 0.47
C LEU A 140 -2.33 9.61 1.88
N ASP A 141 -3.50 10.12 2.25
CA ASP A 141 -4.05 10.00 3.60
C ASP A 141 -5.21 9.00 3.64
N PHE A 142 -5.12 8.06 4.57
CA PHE A 142 -6.10 7.03 4.84
C PHE A 142 -6.81 7.36 6.15
N ARG A 143 -8.09 7.70 6.09
CA ARG A 143 -8.89 8.13 7.25
C ARG A 143 -10.05 7.17 7.46
N ASN A 144 -9.90 6.25 8.42
CA ASN A 144 -10.88 5.21 8.71
C ASN A 144 -11.27 4.38 7.48
N VAL A 145 -10.30 4.11 6.60
CA VAL A 145 -10.50 3.31 5.41
C VAL A 145 -10.81 1.87 5.83
N LYS A 146 -11.94 1.36 5.37
CA LYS A 146 -12.38 0.01 5.67
C LYS A 146 -11.64 -1.00 4.81
N VAL A 147 -10.98 -1.96 5.46
CA VAL A 147 -10.26 -3.03 4.80
C VAL A 147 -10.85 -4.38 5.17
N TYR A 148 -10.70 -5.35 4.28
CA TYR A 148 -11.18 -6.71 4.47
C TYR A 148 -10.06 -7.69 4.10
N ASP A 149 -9.96 -8.77 4.84
CA ASP A 149 -9.16 -9.90 4.39
C ASP A 149 -9.92 -10.72 3.31
N ARG A 150 -9.26 -11.74 2.75
CA ARG A 150 -9.90 -12.62 1.75
C ARG A 150 -10.98 -13.54 2.32
N GLU A 151 -11.08 -13.66 3.62
CA GLU A 151 -12.10 -14.45 4.31
C GLU A 151 -13.31 -13.60 4.73
N GLY A 152 -13.22 -12.27 4.57
CA GLY A 152 -14.31 -11.33 4.80
C GLY A 152 -14.32 -10.68 6.18
N HIS A 153 -13.31 -10.95 7.01
CA HIS A 153 -13.12 -10.21 8.26
C HIS A 153 -12.71 -8.78 7.95
N ASP A 154 -13.02 -7.86 8.84
CA ASP A 154 -12.85 -6.44 8.60
C ASP A 154 -11.90 -5.74 9.56
N GLY A 155 -11.42 -4.61 9.11
CA GLY A 155 -10.59 -3.70 9.90
C GLY A 155 -10.68 -2.27 9.38
N LEU A 156 -10.10 -1.37 10.15
CA LEU A 156 -9.99 0.05 9.82
C LEU A 156 -8.52 0.42 9.72
N VAL A 157 -8.17 1.13 8.66
CA VAL A 157 -6.84 1.67 8.44
C VAL A 157 -6.88 3.19 8.59
N ASN A 158 -6.00 3.70 9.43
CA ASN A 158 -5.67 5.12 9.53
C ASN A 158 -4.17 5.27 9.30
N GLY A 159 -3.79 6.32 8.59
CA GLY A 159 -2.39 6.56 8.33
C GLY A 159 -2.13 7.34 7.07
N TYR A 160 -0.90 7.30 6.62
CA TYR A 160 -0.46 8.02 5.44
C TYR A 160 0.66 7.29 4.70
N LEU A 161 0.77 7.60 3.44
CA LEU A 161 1.90 7.30 2.58
C LEU A 161 2.49 8.61 2.07
N HIS A 162 3.59 9.03 2.63
CA HIS A 162 4.31 10.22 2.18
C HIS A 162 5.28 9.88 1.05
N HIS A 163 5.44 10.81 0.14
CA HIS A 163 6.43 10.72 -0.93
C HIS A 163 7.17 12.04 -1.13
N THR A 164 8.41 11.96 -1.56
CA THR A 164 9.16 13.12 -2.05
C THR A 164 9.32 12.98 -3.56
N LYS A 165 8.62 13.83 -4.33
CA LYS A 165 8.68 13.82 -5.81
C LYS A 165 8.27 12.47 -6.42
N LEU A 166 7.24 11.84 -5.89
CA LEU A 166 6.77 10.50 -6.25
C LEU A 166 7.83 9.40 -6.05
N LYS A 167 8.78 9.63 -5.14
CA LYS A 167 9.85 8.71 -4.75
C LYS A 167 10.03 8.75 -3.24
N ASN A 168 10.95 7.95 -2.71
CA ASN A 168 11.28 7.93 -1.28
C ASN A 168 10.02 7.81 -0.41
N LEU A 169 9.32 6.70 -0.58
CA LEU A 169 8.09 6.44 0.15
C LEU A 169 8.39 6.26 1.64
N MET A 170 7.62 6.95 2.46
CA MET A 170 7.56 6.77 3.92
C MET A 170 6.10 6.56 4.29
N TYR A 171 5.83 5.60 5.14
CA TYR A 171 4.46 5.29 5.52
C TYR A 171 4.33 5.03 7.00
N HIS A 172 3.17 5.37 7.49
CA HIS A 172 2.68 5.02 8.82
C HIS A 172 1.23 4.56 8.68
N PHE A 173 0.96 3.31 9.02
CA PHE A 173 -0.38 2.74 9.01
C PHE A 173 -0.72 2.14 10.37
N ASN A 174 -1.83 2.55 10.92
CA ASN A 174 -2.47 1.96 12.08
C ASN A 174 -3.69 1.15 11.61
N ILE A 175 -3.62 -0.16 11.75
CA ILE A 175 -4.64 -1.11 11.33
C ILE A 175 -5.32 -1.67 12.56
N ARG A 176 -6.60 -1.38 12.74
CA ARG A 176 -7.43 -1.98 13.80
C ARG A 176 -8.27 -3.09 13.19
N GLY A 177 -7.95 -4.33 13.52
CA GLY A 177 -8.61 -5.52 13.01
C GLY A 177 -9.64 -6.10 13.97
N ASN A 178 -10.66 -6.74 13.40
CA ASN A 178 -11.60 -7.60 14.10
C ASN A 178 -11.50 -9.01 13.49
N ASN A 179 -10.79 -9.92 14.17
CA ASN A 179 -10.44 -11.25 13.70
C ASN A 179 -9.79 -11.28 12.31
N LEU A 180 -9.07 -10.22 11.98
CA LEU A 180 -8.46 -10.02 10.67
C LEU A 180 -7.27 -10.97 10.48
N LEU A 181 -7.10 -11.53 9.29
CA LEU A 181 -5.92 -12.34 8.94
C LEU A 181 -4.69 -11.44 8.82
N MET A 182 -3.89 -11.39 9.88
CA MET A 182 -2.77 -10.47 10.03
C MET A 182 -1.44 -11.02 9.50
N TYR A 183 -1.30 -12.34 9.45
CA TYR A 183 -0.07 -13.01 9.01
C TYR A 183 -0.40 -14.38 8.44
N ASN A 184 0.25 -14.78 7.34
CA ASN A 184 -0.02 -16.05 6.68
C ASN A 184 1.19 -16.57 5.92
N THR A 185 2.05 -17.32 6.59
CA THR A 185 3.20 -18.00 5.96
C THR A 185 3.18 -19.48 6.30
N TYR A 186 3.66 -20.30 5.37
CA TYR A 186 3.65 -21.77 5.53
C TYR A 186 4.99 -22.32 6.01
N GLU A 187 6.05 -21.53 5.91
CA GLU A 187 7.41 -21.91 6.28
C GLU A 187 8.19 -20.72 6.85
N ALA A 188 9.23 -21.00 7.59
CA ALA A 188 9.97 -19.99 8.32
C ALA A 188 10.75 -18.99 7.44
N GLY A 189 11.10 -19.31 6.21
CA GLY A 189 11.85 -18.40 5.34
C GLY A 189 13.04 -17.75 6.06
N ASN A 190 13.12 -16.42 6.00
CA ASN A 190 14.13 -15.62 6.71
C ASN A 190 13.71 -15.22 8.14
N MET A 191 12.48 -15.55 8.55
CA MET A 191 11.98 -15.26 9.90
C MET A 191 11.99 -16.53 10.74
N PRO A 192 12.25 -16.45 12.05
CA PRO A 192 12.25 -17.63 12.92
C PRO A 192 10.85 -18.12 13.29
N PHE A 193 9.84 -17.72 12.52
CA PHE A 193 8.45 -18.08 12.78
C PHE A 193 7.65 -18.17 11.48
N TYR A 194 6.59 -18.95 11.54
CA TYR A 194 5.61 -19.08 10.46
C TYR A 194 4.24 -19.46 11.04
N GLY A 195 3.22 -19.36 10.23
CA GLY A 195 1.87 -19.75 10.61
C GLY A 195 0.80 -18.85 10.02
N LYS A 196 -0.40 -19.02 10.53
CA LYS A 196 -1.59 -18.26 10.16
C LYS A 196 -2.14 -17.58 11.41
N VAL A 197 -2.13 -16.25 11.44
CA VAL A 197 -2.52 -15.46 12.61
C VAL A 197 -3.73 -14.61 12.31
N TYR A 198 -4.83 -14.90 12.99
CA TYR A 198 -5.99 -14.03 13.06
C TYR A 198 -5.91 -13.21 14.33
N GLY A 199 -6.18 -11.92 14.22
CA GLY A 199 -6.06 -11.00 15.33
C GLY A 199 -7.19 -10.00 15.45
N THR A 200 -7.60 -9.78 16.70
CA THR A 200 -8.43 -8.65 17.07
C THR A 200 -7.57 -7.68 17.87
N GLY A 201 -7.43 -6.45 17.40
CA GLY A 201 -6.59 -5.45 18.05
C GLY A 201 -5.93 -4.50 17.06
N ASN A 202 -4.73 -4.05 17.38
CA ASN A 202 -4.04 -3.00 16.66
C ASN A 202 -2.68 -3.46 16.12
N VAL A 203 -2.40 -3.11 14.85
CA VAL A 203 -1.09 -3.27 14.21
C VAL A 203 -0.65 -1.93 13.66
N VAL A 204 0.54 -1.52 13.99
CA VAL A 204 1.19 -0.33 13.45
C VAL A 204 2.31 -0.77 12.50
N LEU A 205 2.26 -0.26 11.29
CA LEU A 205 3.29 -0.45 10.27
C LEU A 205 3.96 0.89 10.02
N ASP A 206 5.22 0.99 10.34
CA ASP A 206 6.06 2.14 10.03
C ASP A 206 7.17 1.73 9.07
N GLY A 207 7.44 2.55 8.07
CA GLY A 207 8.51 2.22 7.15
C GLY A 207 8.87 3.26 6.13
N GLY A 208 9.90 2.95 5.35
CA GLY A 208 10.42 3.73 4.26
C GLY A 208 11.85 3.32 3.89
N ASN A 209 12.27 3.57 2.66
CA ASN A 209 13.65 3.35 2.19
C ASN A 209 14.25 1.99 2.60
N ASN A 210 13.52 0.90 2.38
CA ASN A 210 13.94 -0.49 2.65
C ASN A 210 13.94 -0.92 4.14
N ALA A 211 13.39 -0.13 5.03
CA ALA A 211 13.17 -0.52 6.43
C ALA A 211 11.68 -0.51 6.75
N MET A 212 11.24 -1.54 7.48
CA MET A 212 9.86 -1.63 7.99
C MET A 212 9.89 -2.07 9.44
N THR A 213 9.05 -1.45 10.26
CA THR A 213 8.79 -1.86 11.64
C THR A 213 7.33 -2.26 11.76
N VAL A 214 7.09 -3.35 12.46
CA VAL A 214 5.73 -3.85 12.77
C VAL A 214 5.58 -3.91 14.28
N ASP A 215 4.66 -3.15 14.83
CA ASP A 215 4.24 -3.23 16.23
C ASP A 215 2.81 -3.75 16.30
N ALA A 216 2.60 -4.86 16.99
CA ALA A 216 1.31 -5.54 17.04
C ALA A 216 0.85 -5.80 18.48
N SER A 217 -0.34 -5.35 18.81
CA SER A 217 -1.03 -5.66 20.05
C SER A 217 -2.36 -6.34 19.73
N LEU A 218 -2.36 -7.67 19.77
CA LEU A 218 -3.45 -8.49 19.27
C LEU A 218 -3.91 -9.53 20.28
N THR A 219 -5.22 -9.77 20.30
CA THR A 219 -5.81 -11.01 20.85
C THR A 219 -6.00 -11.97 19.67
N THR A 220 -5.41 -13.14 19.75
CA THR A 220 -5.47 -14.13 18.67
C THR A 220 -6.84 -14.81 18.61
N GLY A 221 -7.32 -15.02 17.38
CA GLY A 221 -8.56 -15.77 17.12
C GLY A 221 -8.35 -17.29 17.18
N ASN A 222 -9.45 -18.04 17.28
CA ASN A 222 -9.45 -19.50 17.46
C ASN A 222 -8.77 -20.27 16.32
N ASN A 223 -8.70 -19.72 15.12
CA ASN A 223 -8.09 -20.35 13.95
C ASN A 223 -6.61 -19.99 13.78
N THR A 224 -6.00 -19.39 14.78
CA THR A 224 -4.58 -19.03 14.78
C THR A 224 -3.72 -20.29 14.96
N SER A 225 -2.75 -20.44 14.09
CA SER A 225 -1.66 -21.43 14.19
C SER A 225 -0.36 -20.70 14.00
N PHE A 226 0.48 -20.65 15.02
CA PHE A 226 1.74 -19.93 15.01
C PHE A 226 2.86 -20.80 15.56
N THR A 227 3.93 -20.94 14.80
CA THR A 227 5.10 -21.75 15.16
C THR A 227 6.32 -20.85 15.22
N TYR A 228 7.01 -20.88 16.34
CA TYR A 228 8.32 -20.24 16.52
C TYR A 228 9.42 -21.29 16.59
N ILE A 229 10.46 -21.15 15.77
CA ILE A 229 11.60 -22.09 15.73
C ILE A 229 12.66 -21.61 16.73
N THR A 230 12.84 -22.39 17.79
CA THR A 230 13.90 -22.16 18.76
C THR A 230 15.18 -22.86 18.32
N GLY A 231 16.34 -22.22 18.46
CA GLY A 231 17.64 -22.84 18.20
C GLY A 231 18.25 -22.58 16.82
N VAL A 232 17.64 -21.72 15.99
CA VAL A 232 18.32 -21.17 14.82
C VAL A 232 19.22 -20.05 15.29
N THR A 233 20.51 -20.30 15.47
CA THR A 233 21.53 -19.27 15.60
C THR A 233 21.70 -18.60 14.25
N THR A 234 20.89 -17.59 13.97
CA THR A 234 21.12 -16.73 12.82
C THR A 234 22.28 -15.80 13.16
N GLU A 235 23.45 -16.08 12.62
CA GLU A 235 24.60 -15.14 12.61
C GLU A 235 24.34 -13.89 11.74
N ALA A 236 23.13 -13.64 11.35
CA ALA A 236 22.82 -12.51 10.51
C ALA A 236 21.51 -11.86 10.93
N ALA A 237 21.63 -10.63 11.25
CA ALA A 237 20.62 -9.62 11.41
C ALA A 237 20.20 -9.30 12.85
N SER A 238 20.87 -8.32 13.39
CA SER A 238 20.40 -7.44 14.46
C SER A 238 19.20 -6.57 14.06
N ASN A 239 18.30 -7.11 13.26
CA ASN A 239 17.04 -6.45 12.91
C ASN A 239 15.90 -7.19 13.61
N GLN A 240 15.71 -6.89 14.89
CA GLN A 240 14.51 -7.32 15.61
C GLN A 240 13.31 -6.48 15.12
N PHE A 241 12.66 -6.93 14.05
CA PHE A 241 11.50 -6.25 13.50
C PHE A 241 10.20 -6.51 14.27
N ILE A 242 10.18 -7.54 15.14
CA ILE A 242 8.98 -7.91 15.87
C ILE A 242 9.37 -8.21 17.32
N THR A 243 8.78 -7.47 18.27
CA THR A 243 8.83 -7.78 19.70
C THR A 243 7.46 -8.25 20.15
N PHE A 244 7.36 -9.51 20.56
CA PHE A 244 6.13 -10.05 21.14
C PHE A 244 6.09 -9.72 22.62
N VAL A 245 5.09 -8.95 23.04
CA VAL A 245 4.82 -8.69 24.46
C VAL A 245 3.54 -9.42 24.84
N ASP A 246 3.66 -10.42 25.71
CA ASP A 246 2.50 -11.07 26.31
C ASP A 246 1.88 -10.16 27.35
N LYS A 247 0.72 -9.61 27.03
CA LYS A 247 -0.11 -8.76 27.93
C LYS A 247 -1.22 -9.53 28.61
N THR A 248 -1.20 -10.85 28.56
CA THR A 248 -2.20 -11.68 29.27
C THR A 248 -2.07 -11.39 30.78
N PRO A 249 -3.13 -10.96 31.48
CA PRO A 249 -3.05 -10.72 32.89
C PRO A 249 -2.74 -12.07 33.58
N LYS A 250 -1.59 -12.15 34.23
CA LYS A 250 -1.23 -13.30 35.04
C LYS A 250 -2.29 -13.42 36.14
N ARG A 251 -3.12 -14.44 36.07
CA ARG A 251 -3.96 -14.81 37.21
C ARG A 251 -3.01 -15.24 38.32
N ILE A 252 -2.96 -14.44 39.37
CA ILE A 252 -2.28 -14.81 40.60
C ILE A 252 -3.12 -15.94 41.19
N HIS A 253 -2.70 -17.18 40.97
CA HIS A 253 -3.17 -18.30 41.78
C HIS A 253 -2.28 -18.34 43.00
N ASP A 254 -2.87 -18.11 44.14
CA ASP A 254 -2.28 -18.32 45.45
C ASP A 254 -1.73 -19.75 45.58
N ASN A 255 -0.47 -19.81 45.99
CA ASN A 255 0.22 -20.84 46.70
C ASN A 255 -0.22 -22.29 46.57
N VAL A 256 0.49 -23.06 45.77
CA VAL A 256 0.83 -24.44 46.12
C VAL A 256 2.35 -24.60 45.98
N GLU A 257 3.02 -24.69 47.13
CA GLU A 257 4.41 -25.12 47.19
C GLU A 257 4.52 -26.56 46.68
N THR A 258 5.11 -26.76 45.53
CA THR A 258 5.63 -28.06 45.13
C THR A 258 7.12 -28.03 45.14
N ASN A 259 7.68 -28.60 46.22
CA ASN A 259 9.07 -28.97 46.30
C ASN A 259 9.42 -29.97 45.21
N LEU A 260 10.09 -29.55 44.16
CA LEU A 260 10.71 -30.42 43.19
C LEU A 260 12.19 -30.63 43.54
N TYR A 261 12.48 -31.84 44.01
CA TYR A 261 13.83 -32.30 44.25
C TYR A 261 14.66 -32.29 42.97
N HIS A 262 15.74 -31.51 42.97
CA HIS A 262 16.80 -31.63 41.99
C HIS A 262 17.68 -32.87 42.31
N HIS A 263 17.60 -33.86 41.47
CA HIS A 263 18.67 -34.84 41.39
C HIS A 263 19.64 -34.46 40.26
N SER A 264 20.74 -33.87 40.66
CA SER A 264 21.93 -33.73 39.84
C SER A 264 22.70 -35.06 39.86
N ASN A 265 22.76 -35.79 38.78
CA ASN A 265 23.72 -36.87 38.58
C ASN A 265 24.81 -36.39 37.61
N VAL A 266 25.91 -35.89 38.20
CA VAL A 266 27.21 -35.85 37.55
C VAL A 266 27.84 -37.22 37.68
N ARG A 267 28.18 -37.88 36.57
CA ARG A 267 29.17 -38.99 36.52
C ARG A 267 30.17 -38.72 35.41
N LYS A 268 31.38 -38.85 35.83
CA LYS A 268 32.74 -38.80 35.29
C LYS A 268 32.90 -39.21 33.83
#